data_4342af5214d7ab37a4173bb6af83ce04
#
_entry.id   4342af5214d7ab37a4173bb6af83ce04
#
_cell.length_a   1.000
_cell.length_b   1.000
_cell.length_c   1.000
_cell.angle_alpha   90.00
_cell.angle_beta   90.00
_cell.angle_gamma   90.00
#
_symmetry.space_group_name_H-M   'P 1'
#
loop_
_entity.id
_entity.type
_entity.pdbx_description
1 polymer ?
#
loop_
_entity_poly.entity_id
_entity_poly.type
_entity_poly.pdbx_seq_one_letter_code
_entity_poly.pdbx_strand_id
1 'polypeptide(L)' 'MLILAIDPGTTESAYVICGEDYKPLYIGKVKNGEMLEIIENYDYDELVIEMIASYGMAVGREVFELLDTLFR' A
#
# COMPACT_ATOMS: atom_id res chain seq x y z
N MET A 1 -16.03 6.90 -2.04
CA MET A 1 -14.69 6.57 -2.55
C MET A 1 -13.90 5.82 -1.49
N LEU A 2 -13.25 4.75 -1.88
CA LEU A 2 -12.41 3.97 -0.97
C LEU A 2 -10.94 4.16 -1.32
N ILE A 3 -10.14 4.38 -0.30
CA ILE A 3 -8.70 4.59 -0.44
C ILE A 3 -7.98 3.45 0.28
N LEU A 4 -7.12 2.75 -0.42
CA LEU A 4 -6.25 1.73 0.16
C LEU A 4 -4.87 2.35 0.34
N ALA A 5 -4.46 2.54 1.59
CA ALA A 5 -3.16 3.08 1.94
C ALA A 5 -2.27 1.98 2.51
N ILE A 6 -1.06 1.86 2.02
CA ILE A 6 -0.12 0.79 2.38
C ILE A 6 1.18 1.37 2.90
N ASP A 7 1.63 0.83 4.02
CA ASP A 7 2.95 1.07 4.58
C ASP A 7 3.74 -0.23 4.39
N PRO A 8 4.58 -0.32 3.34
CA PRO A 8 5.24 -1.58 3.00
C PRO A 8 6.40 -1.90 3.93
N GLY A 9 6.52 -3.18 4.24
CA GLY A 9 7.66 -3.74 4.96
C GLY A 9 8.34 -4.82 4.13
N THR A 10 9.43 -5.36 4.64
CA THR A 10 10.20 -6.37 3.90
C THR A 10 9.53 -7.73 3.85
N THR A 11 8.76 -8.08 4.86
CA THR A 11 8.07 -9.38 4.96
C THR A 11 6.58 -9.19 5.07
N GLU A 12 6.15 -8.23 5.86
CA GLU A 12 4.75 -7.89 6.09
C GLU A 12 4.53 -6.42 5.78
N SER A 13 3.32 -6.09 5.39
CA SER A 13 2.92 -4.71 5.13
C SER A 13 1.68 -4.37 5.94
N ALA A 14 1.62 -3.16 6.43
CA ALA A 14 0.44 -2.63 7.08
C ALA A 14 -0.42 -1.92 6.05
N TYR A 15 -1.73 -1.93 6.27
CA TYR A 15 -2.63 -1.23 5.38
C TYR A 15 -3.79 -0.62 6.14
N VAL A 16 -4.36 0.41 5.55
CA VAL A 16 -5.58 1.05 6.02
C VAL A 16 -6.49 1.22 4.81
N ILE A 17 -7.75 0.86 4.96
CA ILE A 17 -8.77 1.19 3.98
C ILE A 17 -9.63 2.28 4.60
N CYS A 18 -9.70 3.42 3.96
CA CYS A 18 -10.48 4.56 4.46
C CYS A 18 -11.42 5.11 3.40
N GLY A 19 -12.43 5.83 3.88
CA GLY A 19 -13.37 6.53 3.02
C GLY A 19 -12.89 7.95 2.68
N GLU A 20 -13.76 8.73 2.04
CA GLU A 20 -13.47 10.09 1.60
C GLU A 20 -13.07 11.03 2.74
N ASP A 21 -13.55 10.78 3.92
CA ASP A 21 -13.27 11.57 5.11
C ASP A 21 -11.97 11.15 5.80
N TYR A 22 -11.22 10.23 5.20
CA TYR A 22 -10.00 9.65 5.74
C TYR A 22 -10.17 8.90 7.05
N LYS A 23 -11.39 8.56 7.41
CA LYS A 23 -11.64 7.72 8.58
C LYS A 23 -11.35 6.27 8.25
N PRO A 24 -10.57 5.56 9.07
CA PRO A 24 -10.25 4.18 8.80
C PRO A 24 -11.49 3.29 8.95
N LEU A 25 -11.72 2.48 7.93
CA LEU A 25 -12.76 1.45 7.93
C LEU A 25 -12.18 0.10 8.31
N TYR A 26 -10.99 -0.20 7.81
CA TYR A 26 -10.26 -1.43 8.13
C TYR A 26 -8.79 -1.10 8.30
N ILE A 27 -8.15 -1.74 9.27
CA ILE A 27 -6.73 -1.64 9.53
C ILE A 27 -6.20 -3.05 9.68
N GLY A 28 -5.09 -3.34 9.04
CA GLY A 28 -4.51 -4.67 9.14
C GLY A 28 -3.03 -4.70 8.84
N LYS A 29 -2.43 -5.85 9.11
CA LYS A 29 -1.04 -6.14 8.77
C LYS A 29 -1.01 -7.55 8.26
N VAL A 30 -0.50 -7.73 7.05
CA VAL A 30 -0.50 -9.02 6.37
C VAL A 30 0.85 -9.27 5.73
N LYS A 31 1.12 -10.51 5.41
CA LYS A 31 2.32 -10.87 4.65
C LYS A 31 2.24 -10.26 3.25
N ASN A 32 3.39 -9.98 2.67
CA ASN A 32 3.44 -9.28 1.39
C ASN A 32 2.70 -10.02 0.27
N GLY A 33 2.71 -11.35 0.28
CA GLY A 33 1.92 -12.12 -0.69
C GLY A 33 0.43 -11.87 -0.58
N GLU A 34 -0.09 -11.78 0.65
CA GLU A 34 -1.50 -11.46 0.90
C GLU A 34 -1.79 -10.00 0.53
N MET A 35 -0.83 -9.10 0.77
CA MET A 35 -1.00 -7.71 0.38
C MET A 35 -1.17 -7.56 -1.13
N LEU A 36 -0.43 -8.34 -1.92
CA LEU A 36 -0.58 -8.34 -3.37
C LEU A 36 -1.98 -8.76 -3.79
N GLU A 37 -2.54 -9.77 -3.13
CA GLU A 37 -3.91 -10.20 -3.39
C GLU A 37 -4.91 -9.09 -3.09
N ILE A 38 -4.70 -8.36 -2.00
CA ILE A 38 -5.56 -7.22 -1.65
C ILE A 38 -5.46 -6.14 -2.72
N ILE A 39 -4.25 -5.80 -3.15
CA ILE A 39 -4.05 -4.80 -4.19
C ILE A 39 -4.74 -5.19 -5.50
N GLU A 40 -4.68 -6.45 -5.88
CA GLU A 40 -5.25 -6.94 -7.13
C GLU A 40 -6.77 -7.12 -7.08
N ASN A 41 -7.31 -7.53 -5.94
CA ASN A 41 -8.70 -8.00 -5.87
C ASN A 41 -9.65 -7.13 -5.06
N TYR A 42 -9.13 -6.29 -4.18
CA TYR A 42 -10.00 -5.42 -3.40
C TYR A 42 -10.54 -4.28 -4.24
N ASP A 43 -11.80 -3.96 -4.06
CA ASP A 43 -12.47 -2.91 -4.83
C ASP A 43 -12.24 -1.54 -4.18
N TYR A 44 -11.16 -0.89 -4.54
CA TYR A 44 -10.83 0.45 -4.06
C TYR A 44 -10.73 1.42 -5.25
N ASP A 45 -10.87 2.70 -4.96
CA ASP A 45 -10.81 3.75 -5.99
C ASP A 45 -9.42 4.34 -6.14
N GLU A 46 -8.67 4.41 -5.04
CA GLU A 46 -7.36 5.03 -5.03
C GLU A 46 -6.37 4.19 -4.21
N LEU A 47 -5.18 4.02 -4.74
CA LEU A 47 -4.09 3.32 -4.06
C LEU A 47 -3.02 4.33 -3.67
N VAL A 48 -2.67 4.35 -2.38
CA VAL A 48 -1.60 5.18 -1.85
C VAL A 48 -0.57 4.27 -1.19
N ILE A 49 0.67 4.36 -1.62
CA ILE A 49 1.77 3.60 -1.00
C ILE A 49 2.71 4.59 -0.35
N GLU A 50 2.88 4.46 0.96
CA GLU A 50 3.77 5.33 1.71
C GLU A 50 5.22 5.04 1.39
N MET A 51 5.96 6.10 1.05
CA MET A 51 7.35 5.99 0.67
C MET A 51 8.24 6.55 1.76
N ILE A 52 9.35 5.89 2.00
CA ILE A 52 10.36 6.45 2.90
C ILE A 52 11.07 7.55 2.13
N ALA A 53 10.89 8.79 2.59
CA ALA A 53 11.40 9.99 1.93
C ALA A 53 12.93 10.02 1.75
N SER A 54 13.64 9.19 2.49
CA SER A 54 15.10 9.13 2.44
C SER A 54 15.68 8.73 1.10
N TYR A 55 14.87 8.20 0.21
CA TYR A 55 15.38 7.76 -1.10
C TYR A 55 15.57 8.89 -2.09
N GLY A 56 14.89 10.00 -1.92
CA GLY A 56 15.04 11.17 -2.80
C GLY A 56 14.78 10.90 -4.27
N MET A 57 14.02 9.89 -4.61
CA MET A 57 13.73 9.51 -5.98
C MET A 57 12.40 10.06 -6.47
N ALA A 58 12.21 10.09 -7.79
CA ALA A 58 10.94 10.47 -8.36
C ALA A 58 9.85 9.50 -7.91
N VAL A 59 8.66 10.03 -7.61
CA VAL A 59 7.56 9.26 -7.03
C VAL A 59 7.21 8.01 -7.83
N GLY A 60 7.12 8.09 -9.14
CA GLY A 60 6.78 6.94 -9.96
C GLY A 60 7.80 5.81 -9.86
N ARG A 61 9.07 6.16 -9.83
CA ARG A 61 10.16 5.17 -9.70
C ARG A 61 10.14 4.50 -8.33
N GLU A 62 9.90 5.28 -7.29
CA GLU A 62 9.79 4.77 -5.93
C GLU A 62 8.63 3.77 -5.80
N VAL A 63 7.51 4.06 -6.40
CA VAL A 63 6.36 3.16 -6.40
C VAL A 63 6.71 1.82 -7.04
N PHE A 64 7.45 1.84 -8.16
CA PHE A 64 7.88 0.60 -8.81
C PHE A 64 8.82 -0.22 -7.93
N GLU A 65 9.73 0.41 -7.23
CA GLU A 65 10.65 -0.28 -6.33
C GLU A 65 9.91 -0.93 -5.17
N LEU A 66 8.91 -0.26 -4.63
CA LEU A 66 8.09 -0.83 -3.57
C LEU A 66 7.23 -1.99 -4.06
N LEU A 67 6.64 -1.86 -5.21
CA LEU A 67 5.87 -2.95 -5.81
C LEU A 67 6.77 -4.15 -6.04
N ASP A 68 7.99 -3.94 -6.51
CA ASP A 68 8.97 -5.00 -6.70
C ASP A 68 9.31 -5.70 -5.37
N THR A 69 9.43 -4.93 -4.29
CA THR A 69 9.65 -5.47 -2.95
C THR A 69 8.46 -6.33 -2.50
N LEU A 70 7.24 -5.89 -2.75
CA LEU A 70 6.04 -6.63 -2.41
C LEU A 70 5.90 -7.93 -3.22
N PHE A 71 6.40 -7.93 -4.45
CA PHE A 71 6.29 -9.08 -5.36
C PHE A 71 7.38 -10.12 -5.17
N ARG A 72 8.32 -9.93 -4.29
CA ARG A 72 9.39 -10.90 -4.03
C ARG A 72 8.99 -12.05 -3.14
#